data_40b48aa07a0bc8b151a1f73291811a6b
#
_entry.id   40b48aa07a0bc8b151a1f73291811a6b
#
_cell.length_a   1.000
_cell.length_b   1.000
_cell.length_c   1.000
_cell.angle_alpha   90.00
_cell.angle_beta   90.00
_cell.angle_gamma   90.00
#
_symmetry.space_group_name_H-M   'P 1'
#
loop_
_entity.id
_entity.type
_entity.pdbx_description
1 polymer ?
#
loop_
_entity_poly.entity_id
_entity_poly.type
_entity_poly.pdbx_seq_one_letter_code
_entity_poly.pdbx_strand_id
1 'polypeptide(L)'
;MMKAGANKAATGENSIVQVCKSANIIIGSWAIVIPNSMLGEFTQVMADAVASSRARKLLVPLPQQGIELIGVTPEPFPHMIDKLIDRLKRIL
;
A
#
# COMPACT_ATOMS: atom_id res chain seq x y z
N MET A 1 -3.32 3.66 6.92
CA MET A 1 -4.47 3.35 6.08
C MET A 1 -5.74 3.31 6.91
N MET A 2 -6.72 4.02 6.49
CA MET A 2 -8.01 4.06 7.18
C MET A 2 -9.08 3.54 6.25
N LYS A 3 -9.96 2.74 6.78
CA LYS A 3 -11.11 2.29 6.04
C LYS A 3 -12.26 3.25 6.34
N ALA A 4 -13.03 3.60 5.32
CA ALA A 4 -14.19 4.47 5.52
C ALA A 4 -15.12 3.87 6.56
N GLY A 5 -15.54 4.67 7.50
CA GLY A 5 -16.41 4.21 8.57
C GLY A 5 -15.70 3.51 9.72
N ALA A 6 -14.42 3.27 9.59
CA ALA A 6 -13.69 2.64 10.67
C ALA A 6 -13.18 3.71 11.61
N ASN A 7 -13.72 3.74 12.81
CA ASN A 7 -13.22 4.63 13.83
C ASN A 7 -11.85 4.23 14.30
N LYS A 8 -11.47 3.02 14.02
CA LYS A 8 -10.20 2.50 14.47
C LYS A 8 -9.29 2.48 13.29
N ALA A 9 -8.30 3.33 13.32
CA ALA A 9 -7.19 3.15 12.42
C ALA A 9 -6.59 1.78 12.71
N ALA A 10 -6.08 1.13 11.68
CA ALA A 10 -5.39 -0.12 11.88
C ALA A 10 -4.05 0.20 12.52
N THR A 11 -3.95 0.01 13.83
CA THR A 11 -2.78 0.42 14.60
C THR A 11 -1.86 -0.70 14.99
N GLY A 12 -2.15 -1.92 14.67
CA GLY A 12 -1.30 -3.03 15.01
C GLY A 12 -1.36 -4.07 13.93
N GLU A 13 -0.48 -5.05 14.05
CA GLU A 13 -0.41 -6.13 13.08
C GLU A 13 -1.74 -6.81 12.88
N ASN A 14 -2.43 -7.10 13.99
CA ASN A 14 -3.70 -7.79 13.91
C ASN A 14 -4.76 -6.97 13.18
N SER A 15 -4.78 -5.66 13.43
CA SER A 15 -5.72 -4.78 12.74
C SER A 15 -5.46 -4.75 11.24
N ILE A 16 -4.21 -4.66 10.83
CA ILE A 16 -3.83 -4.70 9.42
C ILE A 16 -4.25 -6.03 8.80
N VAL A 17 -3.99 -7.13 9.47
CA VAL A 17 -4.37 -8.46 8.98
C VAL A 17 -5.87 -8.54 8.75
N GLN A 18 -6.67 -8.08 9.70
CA GLN A 18 -8.12 -8.16 9.59
C GLN A 18 -8.65 -7.25 8.47
N VAL A 19 -8.12 -6.03 8.35
CA VAL A 19 -8.54 -5.11 7.31
C VAL A 19 -8.21 -5.68 5.92
N CYS A 20 -7.03 -6.27 5.76
CA CYS A 20 -6.62 -6.82 4.46
C CYS A 20 -7.47 -8.00 4.02
N LYS A 21 -8.05 -8.75 4.96
CA LYS A 21 -8.93 -9.87 4.61
C LYS A 21 -10.22 -9.42 3.96
N SER A 22 -10.70 -8.23 4.28
CA SER A 22 -11.98 -7.76 3.80
C SER A 22 -11.88 -6.60 2.80
N ALA A 23 -10.70 -6.08 2.56
CA ALA A 23 -10.52 -4.97 1.64
C ALA A 23 -10.74 -5.42 0.19
N ASN A 24 -11.32 -4.56 -0.62
CA ASN A 24 -11.46 -4.79 -2.06
C ASN A 24 -10.32 -4.17 -2.83
N ILE A 25 -9.82 -3.03 -2.37
CA ILE A 25 -8.73 -2.30 -3.00
C ILE A 25 -7.79 -1.83 -1.91
N ILE A 26 -6.50 -2.02 -2.12
CA ILE A 26 -5.45 -1.54 -1.22
C ILE A 26 -4.62 -0.53 -1.99
N ILE A 27 -4.46 0.66 -1.44
CA ILE A 27 -3.69 1.74 -2.05
C ILE A 27 -2.55 2.13 -1.12
N GLY A 28 -1.38 2.33 -1.68
CA GLY A 28 -0.25 2.78 -0.87
C GLY A 28 1.04 2.79 -1.64
N SER A 29 2.14 3.00 -0.91
CA SER A 29 3.47 2.85 -1.47
C SER A 29 3.74 1.36 -1.70
N TRP A 30 4.57 1.07 -2.72
CA TRP A 30 4.98 -0.31 -2.95
C TRP A 30 5.71 -0.93 -1.76
N ALA A 31 6.20 -0.08 -0.84
CA ALA A 31 6.90 -0.55 0.36
C ALA A 31 6.01 -1.39 1.28
N ILE A 32 4.69 -1.31 1.14
CA ILE A 32 3.79 -2.06 2.02
C ILE A 32 3.83 -3.57 1.79
N VAL A 33 4.49 -4.03 0.73
CA VAL A 33 4.71 -5.47 0.53
C VAL A 33 6.13 -5.87 0.89
N ILE A 34 6.91 -4.95 1.45
CA ILE A 34 8.29 -5.20 1.86
C ILE A 34 8.37 -5.29 3.37
N PRO A 35 8.78 -6.44 3.93
CA PRO A 35 8.94 -6.56 5.38
C PRO A 35 9.95 -5.55 5.91
N ASN A 36 9.64 -5.03 7.10
CA ASN A 36 10.52 -4.11 7.83
C ASN A 36 10.78 -2.78 7.12
N SER A 37 9.93 -2.43 6.14
CA SER A 37 9.99 -1.11 5.53
C SER A 37 9.54 -0.05 6.54
N MET A 38 9.68 1.22 6.17
CA MET A 38 9.29 2.34 7.04
C MET A 38 10.00 2.28 8.39
N LEU A 39 11.32 2.09 8.35
CA LEU A 39 12.15 2.02 9.56
C LEU A 39 11.72 0.90 10.52
N GLY A 40 11.24 -0.20 9.95
CA GLY A 40 10.84 -1.36 10.74
C GLY A 40 9.42 -1.32 11.26
N GLU A 41 8.70 -0.26 11.02
CA GLU A 41 7.31 -0.16 11.48
C GLU A 41 6.37 -1.07 10.71
N PHE A 42 6.70 -1.36 9.46
CA PHE A 42 5.88 -2.27 8.64
C PHE A 42 6.48 -3.67 8.74
N THR A 43 5.92 -4.47 9.63
CA THR A 43 6.47 -5.79 9.97
C THR A 43 6.24 -6.80 8.87
N GLN A 44 6.90 -7.95 9.00
CA GLN A 44 6.69 -9.05 8.07
C GLN A 44 5.25 -9.53 8.06
N VAL A 45 4.61 -9.58 9.22
CA VAL A 45 3.21 -9.99 9.30
C VAL A 45 2.31 -9.04 8.53
N MET A 46 2.55 -7.74 8.64
CA MET A 46 1.80 -6.73 7.89
C MET A 46 2.03 -6.87 6.39
N ALA A 47 3.28 -7.02 5.97
CA ALA A 47 3.62 -7.17 4.56
C ALA A 47 2.99 -8.42 3.97
N ASP A 48 3.03 -9.52 4.70
CA ASP A 48 2.41 -10.77 4.26
C ASP A 48 0.90 -10.62 4.12
N ALA A 49 0.27 -9.92 5.06
CA ALA A 49 -1.17 -9.71 5.02
C ALA A 49 -1.58 -8.92 3.78
N VAL A 50 -0.84 -7.87 3.46
CA VAL A 50 -1.10 -7.07 2.26
C VAL A 50 -0.86 -7.90 1.01
N ALA A 51 0.27 -8.58 0.93
CA ALA A 51 0.65 -9.33 -0.26
C ALA A 51 -0.29 -10.50 -0.53
N SER A 52 -0.79 -11.13 0.53
CA SER A 52 -1.68 -12.29 0.42
C SER A 52 -3.15 -11.91 0.26
N SER A 53 -3.49 -10.65 0.44
CA SER A 53 -4.87 -10.19 0.31
C SER A 53 -5.37 -10.40 -1.12
N ARG A 54 -6.64 -10.72 -1.26
CA ARG A 54 -7.29 -10.84 -2.57
C ARG A 54 -7.62 -9.47 -3.15
N ALA A 55 -7.47 -8.41 -2.38
CA ALA A 55 -7.74 -7.07 -2.85
C ALA A 55 -6.83 -6.71 -4.03
N ARG A 56 -7.33 -5.88 -4.92
CA ARG A 56 -6.50 -5.28 -5.96
C ARG A 56 -5.59 -4.25 -5.32
N LYS A 57 -4.32 -4.33 -5.62
CA LYS A 57 -3.33 -3.45 -5.00
C LYS A 57 -2.86 -2.41 -6.00
N LEU A 58 -3.05 -1.14 -5.67
CA LEU A 58 -2.58 -0.02 -6.48
C LEU A 58 -1.43 0.63 -5.72
N LEU A 59 -0.22 0.35 -6.13
CA LEU A 59 0.97 0.75 -5.40
C LEU A 59 1.75 1.81 -6.16
N VAL A 60 2.16 2.85 -5.44
CA VAL A 60 2.91 3.97 -5.98
C VAL A 60 4.39 3.74 -5.73
N PRO A 61 5.26 3.91 -6.76
CA PRO A 61 6.70 3.63 -6.62
C PRO A 61 7.45 4.78 -5.96
N LEU A 62 7.18 5.01 -4.68
CA LEU A 62 7.91 6.01 -3.92
C LEU A 62 9.32 5.51 -3.59
N PRO A 63 10.29 6.42 -3.51
CA PRO A 63 11.67 6.03 -3.23
C PRO A 63 11.82 5.31 -1.91
N GLN A 64 12.63 4.27 -1.89
CA GLN A 64 12.99 3.54 -0.69
C GLN A 64 14.50 3.50 -0.59
N GLN A 65 15.01 3.70 0.61
CA GLN A 65 16.45 3.70 0.83
C GLN A 65 17.06 2.36 0.45
N GLY A 66 18.10 2.41 -0.36
CA GLY A 66 18.81 1.20 -0.76
C GLY A 66 18.14 0.39 -1.85
N ILE A 67 17.01 0.85 -2.37
CA ILE A 67 16.29 0.11 -3.42
C ILE A 67 16.03 1.04 -4.59
N GLU A 68 16.37 0.55 -5.77
CA GLU A 68 16.16 1.28 -7.01
C GLU A 68 15.29 0.44 -7.94
N LEU A 69 14.22 1.04 -8.45
CA LEU A 69 13.33 0.35 -9.37
C LEU A 69 13.76 0.63 -10.80
N ILE A 70 14.20 -0.40 -11.49
CA ILE A 70 14.63 -0.29 -12.87
C ILE A 70 13.41 -0.36 -13.78
N GLY A 71 13.39 0.49 -14.79
CA GLY A 71 12.26 0.52 -15.73
C GLY A 71 11.13 1.44 -15.31
N VAL A 72 11.21 2.01 -14.12
CA VAL A 72 10.23 2.98 -13.65
C VAL A 72 10.77 4.37 -13.86
N THR A 73 10.00 5.21 -14.55
CA THR A 73 10.38 6.60 -14.80
C THR A 73 10.05 7.44 -13.56
N PRO A 74 11.03 8.17 -13.01
CA PRO A 74 10.74 9.05 -11.89
C PRO A 74 9.72 10.11 -12.25
N GLU A 75 8.75 10.32 -11.39
CA GLU A 75 7.71 11.31 -11.59
C GLU A 75 7.49 12.11 -10.31
N PRO A 76 7.07 13.38 -10.42
CA PRO A 76 6.63 14.13 -9.26
C PRO A 76 5.46 13.43 -8.58
N PHE A 77 5.42 13.49 -7.25
CA PHE A 77 4.37 12.82 -6.49
C PHE A 77 2.95 13.22 -6.94
N PRO A 78 2.66 14.49 -7.22
CA PRO A 78 1.32 14.86 -7.70
C PRO A 78 0.91 14.13 -8.99
N HIS A 79 1.85 13.87 -9.89
CA HIS A 79 1.55 13.13 -11.12
C HIS A 79 1.22 11.69 -10.82
N MET A 80 1.91 11.10 -9.84
CA MET A 80 1.62 9.72 -9.42
C MET A 80 0.22 9.62 -8.87
N ILE A 81 -0.18 10.60 -8.07
CA ILE A 81 -1.53 10.63 -7.49
C ILE A 81 -2.58 10.76 -8.57
N ASP A 82 -2.34 11.62 -9.58
CA ASP A 82 -3.28 11.76 -10.68
C ASP A 82 -3.46 10.45 -11.44
N LYS A 83 -2.37 9.75 -11.70
CA LYS A 83 -2.43 8.45 -12.37
C LYS A 83 -3.16 7.42 -11.51
N LEU A 84 -2.94 7.45 -10.21
CA LEU A 84 -3.61 6.56 -9.28
C LEU A 84 -5.13 6.79 -9.29
N ILE A 85 -5.54 8.05 -9.23
CA ILE A 85 -6.95 8.40 -9.25
C ILE A 85 -7.59 7.98 -10.57
N ASP A 86 -6.92 8.22 -11.68
CA ASP A 86 -7.42 7.83 -13.00
C ASP A 86 -7.61 6.32 -13.08
N ARG A 87 -6.64 5.56 -12.57
CA ARG A 87 -6.73 4.10 -12.56
C ARG A 87 -7.88 3.63 -11.68
N LEU A 88 -8.04 4.26 -10.52
CA LEU A 88 -9.10 3.92 -9.60
C LEU A 88 -10.48 4.14 -10.24
N LYS A 89 -10.64 5.22 -10.96
CA LYS A 89 -11.91 5.50 -11.67
C LYS A 89 -12.24 4.44 -12.70
N ARG A 90 -11.23 3.87 -13.35
CA ARG A 90 -11.44 2.83 -14.35
C ARG A 90 -11.84 1.51 -13.72
N ILE A 91 -11.45 1.28 -12.50
CA ILE A 91 -11.74 0.04 -11.77
C ILE A 91 -13.14 0.07 -11.16
N LEU A 92 -13.55 1.23 -10.68
CA LEU A 92 -14.84 1.37 -9.99
C LEU A 92 -16.04 1.34 -10.92
#